data_622f8f245a58d707c5ecb9ae9524007c
#
_entry.id   622f8f245a58d707c5ecb9ae9524007c
#
_cell.length_a   1.000
_cell.length_b   1.000
_cell.length_c   1.000
_cell.angle_alpha   90.00
_cell.angle_beta   90.00
_cell.angle_gamma   90.00
#
_symmetry.space_group_name_H-M   'P 1'
#
loop_
_entity.id
_entity.type
_entity.pdbx_description
1 polymer ?
#
loop_
_entity_poly.entity_id
_entity_poly.type
_entity_poly.pdbx_seq_one_letter_code
_entity_poly.pdbx_strand_id
1 'polypeptide(L)'
;GIGITIGTLQIKDFLGLDIAQIPPHYIEKVQTILTALPTISWADTAVGVVTLFVLTQWHKLRLPVPGHLPAVIIGTLMALALGQFGFSVETIGTAFHYTLADGTTGNGIPNVLPEFALPWNIPNAQSEIINWNFERIQALLPAAFSMAVLGAIESLLCAVILDNMTYTKHRSNNELLAQGLGNIVSPFLGGITATAAIARSAANVKSGAVSPISSVVHALLVLFSLLFFANALSYLPLSSMAALLLMVAWHMANVPEIIRLARRSTQNEIAVLFTCLILTVLFDMVIAISVGVLLASLLFIRTIAEMTKAIEQPAPENLNDVLAYRISGPLFFAAADKLFSDLHDKTVHTDHEIKHIVLQCDAV
;
A
#
# COMPACT_ATOMS: atom_id res chain seq x y z
N GLY A 1 6.56 -3.32 2.64
CA GLY A 1 5.90 -4.65 2.69
C GLY A 1 5.22 -4.99 1.37
N ILE A 2 4.26 -4.18 0.91
CA ILE A 2 3.40 -4.47 -0.26
C ILE A 2 4.22 -4.84 -1.51
N GLY A 3 5.29 -4.09 -1.82
CA GLY A 3 6.16 -4.41 -2.96
C GLY A 3 6.78 -5.80 -2.88
N ILE A 4 7.17 -6.24 -1.68
CA ILE A 4 7.71 -7.59 -1.46
C ILE A 4 6.62 -8.64 -1.71
N THR A 5 5.44 -8.43 -1.15
CA THR A 5 4.31 -9.37 -1.32
C THR A 5 3.89 -9.50 -2.79
N ILE A 6 3.73 -8.37 -3.50
CA ILE A 6 3.42 -8.35 -4.94
C ILE A 6 4.52 -9.07 -5.70
N GLY A 7 5.80 -8.70 -5.48
CA GLY A 7 6.92 -9.33 -6.19
C GLY A 7 6.99 -10.83 -5.98
N THR A 8 6.76 -11.31 -4.76
CA THR A 8 6.73 -12.75 -4.46
C THR A 8 5.64 -13.49 -5.23
N LEU A 9 4.43 -12.92 -5.31
CA LEU A 9 3.32 -13.52 -6.05
C LEU A 9 3.58 -13.59 -7.56
N GLN A 10 4.29 -12.60 -8.11
CA GLN A 10 4.59 -12.57 -9.54
C GLN A 10 5.64 -13.60 -9.97
N ILE A 11 6.38 -14.20 -9.04
CA ILE A 11 7.37 -15.25 -9.37
C ILE A 11 6.68 -16.45 -10.03
N LYS A 12 5.47 -16.82 -9.60
CA LYS A 12 4.68 -17.89 -10.21
C LYS A 12 4.50 -17.66 -11.71
N ASP A 13 3.89 -16.54 -12.06
CA ASP A 13 3.52 -16.26 -13.45
C ASP A 13 4.74 -15.88 -14.31
N PHE A 14 5.77 -15.28 -13.71
CA PHE A 14 7.03 -14.95 -14.38
C PHE A 14 7.80 -16.21 -14.82
N LEU A 15 7.82 -17.23 -13.97
CA LEU A 15 8.48 -18.50 -14.22
C LEU A 15 7.55 -19.56 -14.84
N GLY A 16 6.25 -19.26 -15.01
CA GLY A 16 5.27 -20.22 -15.51
C GLY A 16 5.16 -21.47 -14.62
N LEU A 17 5.10 -21.29 -13.28
CA LEU A 17 5.05 -22.41 -12.33
C LEU A 17 3.65 -23.01 -12.27
N ASP A 18 3.57 -24.33 -12.32
CA ASP A 18 2.31 -25.06 -12.16
C ASP A 18 1.92 -25.10 -10.66
N ILE A 19 1.08 -24.14 -10.25
CA ILE A 19 0.54 -24.04 -8.90
C ILE A 19 -0.98 -23.88 -9.00
N ALA A 20 -1.72 -24.91 -8.64
CA ALA A 20 -3.18 -24.92 -8.73
C ALA A 20 -3.84 -23.92 -7.77
N GLN A 21 -3.36 -23.81 -6.54
CA GLN A 21 -3.89 -22.88 -5.54
C GLN A 21 -2.76 -22.25 -4.72
N ILE A 22 -2.82 -20.95 -4.53
CA ILE A 22 -1.88 -20.21 -3.69
C ILE A 22 -2.47 -20.13 -2.27
N PRO A 23 -1.74 -20.61 -1.23
CA PRO A 23 -2.20 -20.53 0.15
C PRO A 23 -2.41 -19.09 0.63
N PRO A 24 -3.27 -18.84 1.65
CA PRO A 24 -3.52 -17.49 2.15
C PRO A 24 -2.33 -16.89 2.91
N HIS A 25 -1.55 -17.70 3.65
CA HIS A 25 -0.45 -17.21 4.47
C HIS A 25 0.85 -17.04 3.68
N TYR A 26 1.59 -15.96 3.95
CA TYR A 26 2.78 -15.60 3.19
C TYR A 26 3.88 -16.67 3.21
N ILE A 27 4.15 -17.26 4.38
CA ILE A 27 5.19 -18.31 4.53
C ILE A 27 4.84 -19.53 3.69
N GLU A 28 3.58 -19.95 3.72
CA GLU A 28 3.08 -21.06 2.90
C GLU A 28 3.16 -20.75 1.40
N LYS A 29 2.86 -19.49 1.00
CA LYS A 29 3.04 -19.01 -0.40
C LYS A 29 4.48 -19.20 -0.85
N VAL A 30 5.43 -18.71 -0.07
CA VAL A 30 6.86 -18.84 -0.38
C VAL A 30 7.26 -20.32 -0.47
N GLN A 31 6.82 -21.15 0.48
CA GLN A 31 7.08 -22.59 0.47
C GLN A 31 6.50 -23.26 -0.78
N THR A 32 5.25 -22.95 -1.13
CA THR A 32 4.59 -23.49 -2.34
C THR A 32 5.35 -23.07 -3.61
N ILE A 33 5.77 -21.83 -3.72
CA ILE A 33 6.58 -21.35 -4.86
C ILE A 33 7.92 -22.10 -4.92
N LEU A 34 8.60 -22.27 -3.79
CA LEU A 34 9.89 -22.97 -3.74
C LEU A 34 9.75 -24.46 -4.13
N THR A 35 8.68 -25.13 -3.67
CA THR A 35 8.42 -26.53 -4.03
C THR A 35 8.02 -26.70 -5.50
N ALA A 36 7.41 -25.68 -6.11
CA ALA A 36 7.03 -25.68 -7.51
C ALA A 36 8.16 -25.29 -8.48
N LEU A 37 9.33 -24.85 -8.00
CA LEU A 37 10.46 -24.48 -8.87
C LEU A 37 10.85 -25.57 -9.91
N PRO A 38 10.77 -26.87 -9.63
CA PRO A 38 11.04 -27.88 -10.66
C PRO A 38 10.09 -27.86 -11.87
N THR A 39 8.94 -27.18 -11.77
CA THR A 39 7.94 -27.07 -12.84
C THR A 39 8.14 -25.85 -13.74
N ILE A 40 9.30 -25.17 -13.69
CA ILE A 40 9.59 -23.98 -14.46
C ILE A 40 9.32 -24.19 -15.95
N SER A 41 8.49 -23.31 -16.53
CA SER A 41 8.29 -23.19 -17.97
C SER A 41 9.37 -22.28 -18.57
N TRP A 42 10.25 -22.85 -19.38
CA TRP A 42 11.29 -22.09 -20.06
C TRP A 42 10.74 -21.08 -21.06
N ALA A 43 9.59 -21.38 -21.70
CA ALA A 43 8.94 -20.49 -22.65
C ALA A 43 8.41 -19.24 -21.94
N ASP A 44 7.67 -19.42 -20.84
CA ASP A 44 7.14 -18.32 -20.01
C ASP A 44 8.27 -17.48 -19.43
N THR A 45 9.29 -18.13 -18.87
CA THR A 45 10.47 -17.45 -18.31
C THR A 45 11.19 -16.62 -19.38
N ALA A 46 11.39 -17.15 -20.58
CA ALA A 46 12.02 -16.42 -21.68
C ALA A 46 11.22 -15.17 -22.08
N VAL A 47 9.90 -15.29 -22.21
CA VAL A 47 9.01 -14.15 -22.49
C VAL A 47 9.08 -13.10 -21.37
N GLY A 48 9.03 -13.53 -20.11
CA GLY A 48 9.15 -12.65 -18.95
C GLY A 48 10.49 -11.90 -18.92
N VAL A 49 11.60 -12.60 -19.15
CA VAL A 49 12.96 -12.01 -19.18
C VAL A 49 13.10 -11.01 -20.33
N VAL A 50 12.63 -11.34 -21.53
CA VAL A 50 12.68 -10.40 -22.68
C VAL A 50 11.83 -9.16 -22.39
N THR A 51 10.61 -9.34 -21.85
CA THR A 51 9.75 -8.21 -21.46
C THR A 51 10.45 -7.32 -20.43
N LEU A 52 11.03 -7.91 -19.40
CA LEU A 52 11.77 -7.17 -18.35
C LEU A 52 13.00 -6.46 -18.93
N PHE A 53 13.72 -7.10 -19.83
CA PHE A 53 14.85 -6.50 -20.52
C PHE A 53 14.43 -5.28 -21.35
N VAL A 54 13.37 -5.40 -22.14
CA VAL A 54 12.83 -4.27 -22.90
C VAL A 54 12.42 -3.13 -21.98
N LEU A 55 11.70 -3.41 -20.88
CA LEU A 55 11.30 -2.41 -19.89
C LEU A 55 12.50 -1.63 -19.32
N THR A 56 13.57 -2.33 -18.96
CA THR A 56 14.75 -1.72 -18.34
C THR A 56 15.61 -0.94 -19.32
N GLN A 57 15.68 -1.36 -20.59
CA GLN A 57 16.52 -0.72 -21.60
C GLN A 57 15.79 0.38 -22.40
N TRP A 58 14.44 0.37 -22.41
CA TRP A 58 13.64 1.28 -23.24
C TRP A 58 13.92 2.76 -22.99
N HIS A 59 14.14 3.14 -21.72
CA HIS A 59 14.43 4.52 -21.38
C HIS A 59 15.74 5.06 -22.03
N LYS A 60 16.67 4.18 -22.40
CA LYS A 60 17.92 4.56 -23.08
C LYS A 60 17.68 4.99 -24.53
N LEU A 61 16.59 4.54 -25.13
CA LEU A 61 16.21 4.88 -26.50
C LEU A 61 15.64 6.30 -26.62
N ARG A 62 15.32 6.98 -25.50
CA ARG A 62 14.78 8.34 -25.44
C ARG A 62 13.55 8.58 -26.34
N LEU A 63 12.77 7.53 -26.59
CA LEU A 63 11.53 7.62 -27.35
C LEU A 63 10.41 8.24 -26.49
N PRO A 64 9.47 9.00 -27.10
CA PRO A 64 8.38 9.65 -26.38
C PRO A 64 7.30 8.66 -25.88
N VAL A 65 7.45 7.36 -26.16
CA VAL A 65 6.49 6.31 -25.77
C VAL A 65 6.97 5.63 -24.48
N PRO A 66 6.10 5.49 -23.46
CA PRO A 66 6.42 4.73 -22.25
C PRO A 66 6.79 3.29 -22.56
N GLY A 67 7.85 2.76 -21.93
CA GLY A 67 8.38 1.42 -22.23
C GLY A 67 7.44 0.25 -21.92
N HIS A 68 6.41 0.46 -21.13
CA HIS A 68 5.45 -0.58 -20.73
C HIS A 68 4.73 -1.17 -21.96
N LEU A 69 4.24 -0.32 -22.86
CA LEU A 69 3.47 -0.75 -24.03
C LEU A 69 4.33 -1.52 -25.03
N PRO A 70 5.50 -1.04 -25.48
CA PRO A 70 6.39 -1.82 -26.34
C PRO A 70 6.86 -3.13 -25.72
N ALA A 71 7.14 -3.14 -24.40
CA ALA A 71 7.60 -4.35 -23.74
C ALA A 71 6.54 -5.46 -23.76
N VAL A 72 5.28 -5.11 -23.50
CA VAL A 72 4.16 -6.06 -23.59
C VAL A 72 3.92 -6.53 -25.02
N ILE A 73 3.97 -5.63 -25.99
CA ILE A 73 3.80 -6.00 -27.42
C ILE A 73 4.91 -6.99 -27.84
N ILE A 74 6.18 -6.70 -27.52
CA ILE A 74 7.30 -7.58 -27.86
C ILE A 74 7.16 -8.94 -27.16
N GLY A 75 6.78 -8.94 -25.87
CA GLY A 75 6.51 -10.17 -25.14
C GLY A 75 5.38 -11.00 -25.75
N THR A 76 4.29 -10.34 -26.16
CA THR A 76 3.17 -11.02 -26.82
C THR A 76 3.58 -11.59 -28.18
N LEU A 77 4.30 -10.83 -29.00
CA LEU A 77 4.80 -11.32 -30.29
C LEU A 77 5.74 -12.51 -30.11
N MET A 78 6.60 -12.48 -29.09
CA MET A 78 7.47 -13.60 -28.76
C MET A 78 6.68 -14.83 -28.32
N ALA A 79 5.65 -14.67 -27.47
CA ALA A 79 4.80 -15.77 -27.06
C ALA A 79 4.05 -16.41 -28.24
N LEU A 80 3.53 -15.58 -29.16
CA LEU A 80 2.90 -16.07 -30.39
C LEU A 80 3.90 -16.82 -31.28
N ALA A 81 5.12 -16.33 -31.44
CA ALA A 81 6.18 -17.01 -32.18
C ALA A 81 6.53 -18.36 -31.55
N LEU A 82 6.73 -18.42 -30.23
CA LEU A 82 6.99 -19.67 -29.49
C LEU A 82 5.85 -20.68 -29.66
N GLY A 83 4.61 -20.21 -29.67
CA GLY A 83 3.42 -21.05 -29.95
C GLY A 83 3.47 -21.74 -31.30
N GLN A 84 4.00 -21.09 -32.35
CA GLN A 84 4.20 -21.70 -33.67
C GLN A 84 5.25 -22.82 -33.69
N PHE A 85 6.21 -22.76 -32.74
CA PHE A 85 7.21 -23.81 -32.58
C PHE A 85 6.78 -24.93 -31.61
N GLY A 86 5.51 -24.91 -31.15
CA GLY A 86 4.95 -25.95 -30.27
C GLY A 86 5.20 -25.73 -28.78
N PHE A 87 5.72 -24.56 -28.38
CA PHE A 87 5.86 -24.21 -26.97
C PHE A 87 4.61 -23.50 -26.48
N SER A 88 3.99 -24.00 -25.42
CA SER A 88 2.85 -23.35 -24.78
C SER A 88 3.33 -22.24 -23.84
N VAL A 89 2.78 -21.05 -24.02
CA VAL A 89 2.96 -19.90 -23.10
C VAL A 89 1.59 -19.57 -22.52
N GLU A 90 1.53 -19.41 -21.19
CA GLU A 90 0.28 -19.10 -20.52
C GLU A 90 -0.13 -17.66 -20.80
N THR A 91 -1.37 -17.47 -21.29
CA THR A 91 -1.94 -16.17 -21.64
C THR A 91 -3.19 -15.89 -20.82
N ILE A 92 -3.68 -14.65 -20.84
CA ILE A 92 -4.96 -14.31 -20.19
C ILE A 92 -6.08 -15.22 -20.73
N GLY A 93 -6.08 -15.51 -22.02
CA GLY A 93 -7.10 -16.36 -22.64
C GLY A 93 -7.04 -17.83 -22.24
N THR A 94 -5.86 -18.36 -21.88
CA THR A 94 -5.71 -19.74 -21.42
C THR A 94 -5.90 -19.90 -19.91
N ALA A 95 -5.57 -18.87 -19.13
CA ALA A 95 -5.60 -18.92 -17.67
C ALA A 95 -6.97 -18.56 -17.08
N PHE A 96 -7.72 -17.67 -17.72
CA PHE A 96 -8.96 -17.14 -17.19
C PHE A 96 -10.17 -17.56 -18.03
N HIS A 97 -11.22 -17.98 -17.33
CA HIS A 97 -12.50 -18.34 -17.91
C HIS A 97 -13.59 -17.51 -17.26
N TYR A 98 -14.59 -17.12 -18.03
CA TYR A 98 -15.73 -16.38 -17.50
C TYR A 98 -17.04 -17.05 -17.91
N THR A 99 -18.07 -16.84 -17.08
CA THR A 99 -19.44 -17.22 -17.36
C THR A 99 -20.30 -15.97 -17.27
N LEU A 100 -21.01 -15.65 -18.35
CA LEU A 100 -21.93 -14.51 -18.39
C LEU A 100 -23.24 -14.85 -17.69
N ALA A 101 -24.07 -13.84 -17.42
CA ALA A 101 -25.36 -14.00 -16.77
C ALA A 101 -26.36 -14.86 -17.60
N ASP A 102 -26.16 -14.94 -18.89
CA ASP A 102 -26.94 -15.80 -19.82
C ASP A 102 -26.47 -17.27 -19.84
N GLY A 103 -25.45 -17.62 -19.04
CA GLY A 103 -24.86 -18.96 -18.96
C GLY A 103 -23.82 -19.24 -20.04
N THR A 104 -23.51 -18.30 -20.94
CA THR A 104 -22.42 -18.48 -21.92
C THR A 104 -21.06 -18.43 -21.24
N THR A 105 -20.20 -19.38 -21.59
CA THR A 105 -18.83 -19.45 -21.08
C THR A 105 -17.85 -19.01 -22.16
N GLY A 106 -16.81 -18.31 -21.75
CA GLY A 106 -15.74 -17.88 -22.64
C GLY A 106 -14.39 -17.86 -21.94
N ASN A 107 -13.35 -17.65 -22.74
CA ASN A 107 -11.96 -17.60 -22.28
C ASN A 107 -11.43 -16.17 -22.34
N GLY A 108 -10.64 -15.79 -21.36
CA GLY A 108 -10.02 -14.47 -21.30
C GLY A 108 -10.95 -13.40 -20.71
N ILE A 109 -11.03 -12.27 -21.39
CA ILE A 109 -11.77 -11.08 -20.94
C ILE A 109 -13.09 -10.97 -21.72
N PRO A 110 -14.26 -10.89 -21.04
CA PRO A 110 -15.54 -10.71 -21.75
C PRO A 110 -15.60 -9.30 -22.37
N ASN A 111 -16.05 -9.23 -23.64
CA ASN A 111 -16.22 -7.98 -24.38
C ASN A 111 -17.64 -7.42 -24.23
N VAL A 112 -18.15 -7.41 -23.02
CA VAL A 112 -19.50 -6.92 -22.68
C VAL A 112 -19.41 -5.68 -21.81
N LEU A 113 -20.44 -4.84 -21.89
CA LEU A 113 -20.57 -3.70 -20.99
C LEU A 113 -20.83 -4.19 -19.56
N PRO A 114 -20.32 -3.48 -18.55
CA PRO A 114 -20.71 -3.73 -17.16
C PRO A 114 -22.24 -3.62 -17.02
N GLU A 115 -22.85 -4.68 -16.51
CA GLU A 115 -24.29 -4.71 -16.24
C GLU A 115 -24.56 -4.11 -14.85
N PHE A 116 -25.69 -3.39 -14.74
CA PHE A 116 -26.16 -2.92 -13.46
C PHE A 116 -26.70 -4.11 -12.65
N ALA A 117 -26.04 -4.39 -11.54
CA ALA A 117 -26.44 -5.45 -10.63
C ALA A 117 -26.47 -4.94 -9.20
N LEU A 118 -27.43 -5.43 -8.42
CA LEU A 118 -27.45 -5.15 -6.99
C LEU A 118 -26.40 -6.01 -6.30
N PRO A 119 -25.44 -5.44 -5.58
CA PRO A 119 -24.32 -6.21 -5.00
C PRO A 119 -24.74 -7.37 -4.12
N TRP A 120 -25.91 -7.25 -3.48
CA TRP A 120 -26.45 -8.31 -2.62
C TRP A 120 -27.15 -9.44 -3.38
N ASN A 121 -27.38 -9.30 -4.68
CA ASN A 121 -27.95 -10.33 -5.54
C ASN A 121 -26.87 -11.08 -6.36
N ILE A 122 -25.62 -10.68 -6.24
CA ILE A 122 -24.51 -11.33 -6.95
C ILE A 122 -24.28 -12.71 -6.31
N PRO A 123 -24.31 -13.81 -7.10
CA PRO A 123 -24.08 -15.15 -6.58
C PRO A 123 -22.63 -15.30 -6.09
N ASN A 124 -22.44 -16.18 -5.11
CA ASN A 124 -21.11 -16.57 -4.66
C ASN A 124 -20.38 -17.46 -5.71
N ALA A 125 -19.14 -17.87 -5.42
CA ALA A 125 -18.36 -18.75 -6.29
C ALA A 125 -19.03 -20.11 -6.56
N GLN A 126 -20.02 -20.51 -5.75
CA GLN A 126 -20.81 -21.72 -5.90
C GLN A 126 -22.15 -21.45 -6.65
N SER A 127 -22.33 -20.27 -7.26
CA SER A 127 -23.55 -19.83 -7.95
C SER A 127 -24.80 -19.75 -7.08
N GLU A 128 -24.64 -19.61 -5.76
CA GLU A 128 -25.74 -19.44 -4.82
C GLU A 128 -25.93 -17.97 -4.46
N ILE A 129 -27.17 -17.50 -4.38
CA ILE A 129 -27.49 -16.15 -3.87
C ILE A 129 -27.21 -16.12 -2.35
N ILE A 130 -26.42 -15.17 -1.94
CA ILE A 130 -26.05 -15.01 -0.53
C ILE A 130 -27.26 -14.52 0.27
N ASN A 131 -27.70 -15.30 1.25
CA ASN A 131 -28.70 -14.85 2.22
C ASN A 131 -28.07 -13.86 3.21
N TRP A 132 -28.48 -12.60 3.13
CA TRP A 132 -28.02 -11.56 4.01
C TRP A 132 -28.76 -11.62 5.36
N ASN A 133 -28.00 -11.83 6.43
CA ASN A 133 -28.48 -11.77 7.79
C ASN A 133 -27.58 -10.83 8.62
N PHE A 134 -28.04 -10.46 9.81
CA PHE A 134 -27.32 -9.53 10.69
C PHE A 134 -25.92 -10.07 11.07
N GLU A 135 -25.81 -11.36 11.30
CA GLU A 135 -24.55 -12.00 11.67
C GLU A 135 -23.49 -11.85 10.56
N ARG A 136 -23.86 -12.04 9.29
CA ARG A 136 -22.94 -11.84 8.14
C ARG A 136 -22.54 -10.39 8.00
N ILE A 137 -23.47 -9.45 8.15
CA ILE A 137 -23.15 -8.03 8.12
C ILE A 137 -22.16 -7.70 9.23
N GLN A 138 -22.40 -8.19 10.45
CA GLN A 138 -21.49 -7.99 11.58
C GLN A 138 -20.11 -8.59 11.32
N ALA A 139 -20.01 -9.75 10.69
CA ALA A 139 -18.74 -10.39 10.33
C ALA A 139 -17.95 -9.59 9.27
N LEU A 140 -18.62 -8.86 8.38
CA LEU A 140 -18.00 -8.04 7.35
C LEU A 140 -17.57 -6.65 7.82
N LEU A 141 -18.18 -6.12 8.90
CA LEU A 141 -17.88 -4.76 9.39
C LEU A 141 -16.42 -4.49 9.68
N PRO A 142 -15.64 -5.38 10.35
CA PRO A 142 -14.21 -5.12 10.61
C PRO A 142 -13.42 -4.99 9.32
N ALA A 143 -13.68 -5.85 8.33
CA ALA A 143 -13.01 -5.79 7.02
C ALA A 143 -13.40 -4.50 6.27
N ALA A 144 -14.68 -4.15 6.24
CA ALA A 144 -15.17 -2.94 5.60
C ALA A 144 -14.56 -1.67 6.24
N PHE A 145 -14.52 -1.61 7.58
CA PHE A 145 -13.89 -0.51 8.30
C PHE A 145 -12.39 -0.41 7.98
N SER A 146 -11.70 -1.52 8.00
CA SER A 146 -10.27 -1.57 7.70
C SER A 146 -9.98 -1.09 6.27
N MET A 147 -10.78 -1.54 5.30
CA MET A 147 -10.66 -1.09 3.90
C MET A 147 -10.97 0.40 3.74
N ALA A 148 -11.97 0.92 4.46
CA ALA A 148 -12.31 2.34 4.44
C ALA A 148 -11.18 3.21 5.00
N VAL A 149 -10.62 2.85 6.16
CA VAL A 149 -9.49 3.56 6.78
C VAL A 149 -8.26 3.52 5.87
N LEU A 150 -7.94 2.34 5.34
CA LEU A 150 -6.82 2.16 4.43
C LEU A 150 -6.97 3.03 3.17
N GLY A 151 -8.15 2.95 2.52
CA GLY A 151 -8.45 3.74 1.33
C GLY A 151 -8.37 5.24 1.59
N ALA A 152 -8.85 5.71 2.75
CA ALA A 152 -8.77 7.10 3.15
C ALA A 152 -7.31 7.56 3.34
N ILE A 153 -6.48 6.78 4.06
CA ILE A 153 -5.07 7.11 4.28
C ILE A 153 -4.31 7.13 2.96
N GLU A 154 -4.50 6.13 2.11
CA GLU A 154 -3.79 6.02 0.84
C GLU A 154 -4.16 7.14 -0.13
N SER A 155 -5.45 7.49 -0.22
CA SER A 155 -5.91 8.59 -1.07
C SER A 155 -5.41 9.95 -0.60
N LEU A 156 -5.46 10.22 0.70
CA LEU A 156 -4.94 11.49 1.24
C LEU A 156 -3.42 11.58 1.10
N LEU A 157 -2.70 10.47 1.29
CA LEU A 157 -1.26 10.44 1.05
C LEU A 157 -0.93 10.71 -0.42
N CYS A 158 -1.68 10.12 -1.34
CA CYS A 158 -1.54 10.38 -2.77
C CYS A 158 -1.79 11.87 -3.08
N ALA A 159 -2.85 12.46 -2.53
CA ALA A 159 -3.19 13.86 -2.70
C ALA A 159 -2.06 14.79 -2.20
N VAL A 160 -1.50 14.51 -1.01
CA VAL A 160 -0.36 15.28 -0.46
C VAL A 160 0.88 15.19 -1.36
N ILE A 161 1.17 14.00 -1.91
CA ILE A 161 2.31 13.81 -2.82
C ILE A 161 2.09 14.62 -4.11
N LEU A 162 0.89 14.60 -4.66
CA LEU A 162 0.54 15.37 -5.86
C LEU A 162 0.57 16.87 -5.61
N ASP A 163 0.09 17.35 -4.47
CA ASP A 163 0.20 18.76 -4.08
C ASP A 163 1.65 19.24 -4.12
N ASN A 164 2.57 18.45 -3.55
CA ASN A 164 3.99 18.78 -3.58
C ASN A 164 4.59 18.79 -5.00
N MET A 165 4.02 18.00 -5.93
CA MET A 165 4.47 17.96 -7.33
C MET A 165 3.89 19.10 -8.18
N THR A 166 2.68 19.54 -7.87
CA THR A 166 1.91 20.52 -8.66
C THR A 166 1.86 21.90 -8.02
N TYR A 167 2.38 22.04 -6.80
CA TYR A 167 2.31 23.29 -6.00
C TYR A 167 0.87 23.75 -5.76
N THR A 168 -0.07 22.81 -5.66
CA THR A 168 -1.47 23.04 -5.34
C THR A 168 -1.79 22.61 -3.92
N LYS A 169 -3.01 22.80 -3.46
CA LYS A 169 -3.49 22.31 -2.18
C LYS A 169 -4.87 21.68 -2.35
N HIS A 170 -4.95 20.39 -2.07
CA HIS A 170 -6.21 19.64 -2.09
C HIS A 170 -7.12 19.98 -0.89
N ARG A 171 -8.39 19.61 -1.01
CA ARG A 171 -9.37 19.67 0.09
C ARG A 171 -9.65 18.26 0.56
N SER A 172 -9.04 17.85 1.69
CA SER A 172 -9.10 16.48 2.20
C SER A 172 -10.51 15.92 2.37
N ASN A 173 -11.46 16.73 2.87
CA ASN A 173 -12.84 16.30 3.02
C ASN A 173 -13.54 16.01 1.69
N ASN A 174 -13.28 16.85 0.67
CA ASN A 174 -13.86 16.63 -0.66
C ASN A 174 -13.29 15.40 -1.33
N GLU A 175 -11.99 15.14 -1.15
CA GLU A 175 -11.31 13.95 -1.66
C GLU A 175 -11.90 12.68 -1.08
N LEU A 176 -12.03 12.62 0.24
CA LEU A 176 -12.63 11.47 0.93
C LEU A 176 -14.11 11.26 0.55
N LEU A 177 -14.87 12.34 0.41
CA LEU A 177 -16.28 12.27 0.03
C LEU A 177 -16.42 11.75 -1.42
N ALA A 178 -15.60 12.25 -2.34
CA ALA A 178 -15.59 11.80 -3.73
C ALA A 178 -15.21 10.32 -3.84
N GLN A 179 -14.20 9.88 -3.10
CA GLN A 179 -13.80 8.48 -3.04
C GLN A 179 -14.89 7.59 -2.45
N GLY A 180 -15.53 8.02 -1.35
CA GLY A 180 -16.62 7.29 -0.73
C GLY A 180 -17.80 7.11 -1.68
N LEU A 181 -18.21 8.18 -2.39
CA LEU A 181 -19.28 8.10 -3.39
C LEU A 181 -18.91 7.17 -4.55
N GLY A 182 -17.67 7.25 -5.05
CA GLY A 182 -17.18 6.35 -6.10
C GLY A 182 -17.23 4.89 -5.67
N ASN A 183 -16.81 4.58 -4.45
CA ASN A 183 -16.83 3.23 -3.88
C ASN A 183 -18.24 2.71 -3.52
N ILE A 184 -19.23 3.58 -3.35
CA ILE A 184 -20.62 3.20 -3.24
C ILE A 184 -21.21 2.84 -4.61
N VAL A 185 -20.88 3.61 -5.65
CA VAL A 185 -21.43 3.41 -7.00
C VAL A 185 -20.76 2.23 -7.72
N SER A 186 -19.46 2.01 -7.54
CA SER A 186 -18.69 1.00 -8.24
C SER A 186 -19.28 -0.42 -8.16
N PRO A 187 -19.71 -0.94 -6.99
CA PRO A 187 -20.27 -2.29 -6.89
C PRO A 187 -21.57 -2.50 -7.69
N PHE A 188 -22.35 -1.45 -7.93
CA PHE A 188 -23.58 -1.56 -8.74
C PHE A 188 -23.30 -1.82 -10.22
N LEU A 189 -22.07 -1.59 -10.65
CA LEU A 189 -21.58 -1.87 -12.00
C LEU A 189 -20.58 -3.03 -12.01
N GLY A 190 -20.62 -3.90 -10.99
CA GLY A 190 -19.73 -5.05 -10.86
C GLY A 190 -18.27 -4.69 -10.49
N GLY A 191 -18.00 -3.44 -10.11
CA GLY A 191 -16.68 -3.00 -9.69
C GLY A 191 -16.39 -3.37 -8.23
N ILE A 192 -15.10 -3.37 -7.89
CA ILE A 192 -14.61 -3.51 -6.51
C ILE A 192 -14.26 -2.14 -5.93
N THR A 193 -14.07 -2.07 -4.62
CA THR A 193 -13.57 -0.87 -3.95
C THR A 193 -12.18 -0.50 -4.47
N ALA A 194 -11.95 0.79 -4.67
CA ALA A 194 -10.69 1.33 -5.19
C ALA A 194 -10.19 2.49 -4.34
N THR A 195 -8.90 2.75 -4.42
CA THR A 195 -8.23 3.89 -3.82
C THR A 195 -7.26 4.54 -4.82
N ALA A 196 -6.71 5.70 -4.48
CA ALA A 196 -5.76 6.40 -5.33
C ALA A 196 -4.45 5.60 -5.46
N ALA A 197 -3.92 5.53 -6.68
CA ALA A 197 -2.65 4.85 -6.97
C ALA A 197 -1.53 5.88 -7.15
N ILE A 198 -0.69 6.05 -6.14
CA ILE A 198 0.38 7.07 -6.08
C ILE A 198 1.26 7.05 -7.34
N ALA A 199 1.77 5.88 -7.72
CA ALA A 199 2.70 5.74 -8.84
C ALA A 199 2.06 6.17 -10.18
N ARG A 200 0.81 5.77 -10.43
CA ARG A 200 0.07 6.13 -11.66
C ARG A 200 -0.31 7.60 -11.67
N SER A 201 -0.75 8.13 -10.55
CA SER A 201 -1.09 9.55 -10.41
C SER A 201 0.14 10.44 -10.60
N ALA A 202 1.26 10.09 -9.99
CA ALA A 202 2.53 10.80 -10.19
C ALA A 202 3.03 10.71 -11.64
N ALA A 203 2.89 9.57 -12.29
CA ALA A 203 3.23 9.41 -13.70
C ALA A 203 2.34 10.29 -14.62
N ASN A 204 1.05 10.37 -14.32
CA ASN A 204 0.10 11.21 -15.04
C ASN A 204 0.49 12.70 -14.96
N VAL A 205 0.79 13.19 -13.75
CA VAL A 205 1.26 14.56 -13.53
C VAL A 205 2.59 14.83 -14.25
N LYS A 206 3.56 13.91 -14.14
CA LYS A 206 4.85 14.02 -14.87
C LYS A 206 4.68 14.04 -16.39
N SER A 207 3.63 13.41 -16.91
CA SER A 207 3.28 13.41 -18.33
C SER A 207 2.55 14.69 -18.77
N GLY A 208 2.33 15.63 -17.86
CA GLY A 208 1.74 16.94 -18.17
C GLY A 208 0.25 17.04 -17.87
N ALA A 209 -0.34 16.13 -17.11
CA ALA A 209 -1.74 16.25 -16.71
C ALA A 209 -1.94 17.44 -15.76
N VAL A 210 -2.89 18.30 -16.08
CA VAL A 210 -3.24 19.51 -15.31
C VAL A 210 -4.70 19.51 -14.82
N SER A 211 -5.46 18.47 -15.14
CA SER A 211 -6.91 18.42 -14.90
C SER A 211 -7.37 16.98 -14.60
N PRO A 212 -8.43 16.81 -13.79
CA PRO A 212 -9.09 15.52 -13.56
C PRO A 212 -9.63 14.84 -14.83
N ILE A 213 -9.83 15.61 -15.92
CA ILE A 213 -10.26 15.10 -17.22
C ILE A 213 -9.31 13.99 -17.73
N SER A 214 -8.02 14.07 -17.40
CA SER A 214 -7.05 13.01 -17.72
C SER A 214 -7.48 11.65 -17.18
N SER A 215 -7.96 11.60 -15.94
CA SER A 215 -8.46 10.36 -15.32
C SER A 215 -9.76 9.86 -15.96
N VAL A 216 -10.64 10.78 -16.36
CA VAL A 216 -11.88 10.42 -17.10
C VAL A 216 -11.54 9.82 -18.46
N VAL A 217 -10.63 10.45 -19.22
CA VAL A 217 -10.15 9.92 -20.50
C VAL A 217 -9.50 8.55 -20.32
N HIS A 218 -8.71 8.35 -19.26
CA HIS A 218 -8.13 7.05 -18.95
C HIS A 218 -9.22 5.98 -18.71
N ALA A 219 -10.24 6.28 -17.91
CA ALA A 219 -11.34 5.35 -17.65
C ALA A 219 -12.11 4.99 -18.94
N LEU A 220 -12.38 5.98 -19.80
CA LEU A 220 -13.02 5.77 -21.10
C LEU A 220 -12.15 4.92 -22.04
N LEU A 221 -10.83 5.13 -22.06
CA LEU A 221 -9.91 4.30 -22.83
C LEU A 221 -9.87 2.85 -22.34
N VAL A 222 -9.93 2.63 -21.03
CA VAL A 222 -10.02 1.27 -20.48
C VAL A 222 -11.32 0.59 -20.88
N LEU A 223 -12.46 1.31 -20.78
CA LEU A 223 -13.74 0.80 -21.24
C LEU A 223 -13.75 0.50 -22.74
N PHE A 224 -13.20 1.39 -23.55
CA PHE A 224 -13.04 1.18 -24.99
C PHE A 224 -12.17 -0.05 -25.28
N SER A 225 -11.06 -0.21 -24.57
CA SER A 225 -10.18 -1.37 -24.72
C SER A 225 -10.88 -2.67 -24.33
N LEU A 226 -11.70 -2.65 -23.29
CA LEU A 226 -12.51 -3.80 -22.90
C LEU A 226 -13.49 -4.22 -24.02
N LEU A 227 -14.18 -3.26 -24.65
CA LEU A 227 -15.20 -3.55 -25.63
C LEU A 227 -14.64 -3.98 -27.00
N PHE A 228 -13.54 -3.36 -27.42
CA PHE A 228 -13.02 -3.55 -28.79
C PHE A 228 -11.76 -4.40 -28.85
N PHE A 229 -10.97 -4.46 -27.79
CA PHE A 229 -9.68 -5.15 -27.77
C PHE A 229 -9.63 -6.32 -26.79
N ALA A 230 -10.74 -6.74 -26.18
CA ALA A 230 -10.76 -7.86 -25.23
C ALA A 230 -10.13 -9.14 -25.81
N ASN A 231 -10.47 -9.48 -27.06
CA ASN A 231 -9.90 -10.65 -27.75
C ASN A 231 -8.37 -10.49 -27.94
N ALA A 232 -7.89 -9.29 -28.31
CA ALA A 232 -6.46 -9.04 -28.46
C ALA A 232 -5.74 -9.08 -27.09
N LEU A 233 -6.36 -8.56 -26.04
CA LEU A 233 -5.85 -8.62 -24.68
C LEU A 233 -5.76 -10.06 -24.16
N SER A 234 -6.60 -10.97 -24.63
CA SER A 234 -6.56 -12.38 -24.25
C SER A 234 -5.27 -13.09 -24.69
N TYR A 235 -4.56 -12.59 -25.70
CA TYR A 235 -3.24 -13.10 -26.11
C TYR A 235 -2.07 -12.61 -25.26
N LEU A 236 -2.29 -11.71 -24.31
CA LEU A 236 -1.23 -11.20 -23.44
C LEU A 236 -0.68 -12.33 -22.56
N PRO A 237 0.65 -12.59 -22.59
CA PRO A 237 1.26 -13.61 -21.74
C PRO A 237 1.27 -13.16 -20.26
N LEU A 238 0.94 -14.09 -19.37
CA LEU A 238 0.99 -13.83 -17.92
C LEU A 238 2.41 -13.50 -17.46
N SER A 239 3.41 -14.12 -18.05
CA SER A 239 4.83 -13.83 -17.78
C SER A 239 5.24 -12.39 -18.12
N SER A 240 4.68 -11.80 -19.21
CA SER A 240 4.89 -10.37 -19.53
C SER A 240 4.21 -9.45 -18.52
N MET A 241 2.99 -9.81 -18.11
CA MET A 241 2.27 -9.06 -17.06
C MET A 241 3.01 -9.14 -15.72
N ALA A 242 3.52 -10.32 -15.37
CA ALA A 242 4.34 -10.51 -14.19
C ALA A 242 5.64 -9.68 -14.24
N ALA A 243 6.30 -9.58 -15.38
CA ALA A 243 7.47 -8.72 -15.57
C ALA A 243 7.17 -7.24 -15.30
N LEU A 244 6.01 -6.74 -15.78
CA LEU A 244 5.53 -5.39 -15.48
C LEU A 244 5.32 -5.19 -13.97
N LEU A 245 4.64 -6.14 -13.32
CA LEU A 245 4.33 -6.04 -11.90
C LEU A 245 5.57 -6.19 -11.03
N LEU A 246 6.57 -6.99 -11.42
CA LEU A 246 7.88 -7.04 -10.77
C LEU A 246 8.59 -5.68 -10.83
N MET A 247 8.54 -5.00 -11.97
CA MET A 247 9.10 -3.64 -12.10
C MET A 247 8.36 -2.65 -11.21
N VAL A 248 7.03 -2.72 -11.15
CA VAL A 248 6.22 -1.88 -10.24
C VAL A 248 6.54 -2.19 -8.79
N ALA A 249 6.63 -3.46 -8.41
CA ALA A 249 6.98 -3.91 -7.06
C ALA A 249 8.36 -3.38 -6.63
N TRP A 250 9.33 -3.41 -7.54
CA TRP A 250 10.67 -2.84 -7.31
C TRP A 250 10.62 -1.33 -7.04
N HIS A 251 9.88 -0.57 -7.85
CA HIS A 251 9.71 0.87 -7.64
C HIS A 251 8.94 1.20 -6.36
N MET A 252 7.91 0.41 -6.02
CA MET A 252 7.15 0.55 -4.77
C MET A 252 7.99 0.23 -3.54
N ALA A 253 8.92 -0.72 -3.63
CA ALA A 253 9.80 -1.09 -2.52
C ALA A 253 10.70 0.07 -2.11
N ASN A 254 11.07 0.96 -3.04
CA ASN A 254 11.89 2.15 -2.83
C ASN A 254 13.07 1.90 -1.86
N VAL A 255 13.83 0.85 -2.13
CA VAL A 255 14.93 0.37 -1.27
C VAL A 255 15.91 1.49 -0.88
N PRO A 256 16.30 2.42 -1.78
CA PRO A 256 17.18 3.53 -1.40
C PRO A 256 16.62 4.41 -0.29
N GLU A 257 15.30 4.66 -0.29
CA GLU A 257 14.65 5.46 0.76
C GLU A 257 14.57 4.72 2.09
N ILE A 258 14.28 3.41 2.06
CA ILE A 258 14.31 2.57 3.27
C ILE A 258 15.70 2.61 3.91
N ILE A 259 16.78 2.46 3.11
CA ILE A 259 18.15 2.52 3.60
C ILE A 259 18.47 3.92 4.15
N ARG A 260 18.00 4.99 3.50
CA ARG A 260 18.18 6.36 3.96
C ARG A 260 17.49 6.58 5.31
N LEU A 261 16.23 6.16 5.43
CA LEU A 261 15.47 6.25 6.68
C LEU A 261 16.15 5.44 7.79
N ALA A 262 16.52 4.19 7.53
CA ALA A 262 17.19 3.34 8.51
C ALA A 262 18.54 3.94 9.04
N ARG A 263 19.21 4.80 8.24
CA ARG A 263 20.46 5.44 8.64
C ARG A 263 20.29 6.78 9.33
N ARG A 264 19.17 7.47 9.12
CA ARG A 264 18.97 8.86 9.59
C ARG A 264 17.88 9.01 10.64
N SER A 265 16.97 8.05 10.72
CA SER A 265 15.85 8.09 11.65
C SER A 265 16.24 7.68 13.06
N THR A 266 15.43 8.10 14.01
CA THR A 266 15.56 7.69 15.42
C THR A 266 15.27 6.19 15.58
N GLN A 267 15.74 5.59 16.67
CA GLN A 267 15.46 4.18 16.98
C GLN A 267 13.96 3.87 17.02
N ASN A 268 13.15 4.81 17.50
CA ASN A 268 11.71 4.69 17.57
C ASN A 268 11.08 4.60 16.17
N GLU A 269 11.49 5.47 15.24
CA GLU A 269 11.01 5.44 13.85
C GLU A 269 11.44 4.18 13.12
N ILE A 270 12.67 3.72 13.36
CA ILE A 270 13.19 2.46 12.80
C ILE A 270 12.37 1.27 13.31
N ALA A 271 12.03 1.23 14.61
CA ALA A 271 11.20 0.19 15.19
C ALA A 271 9.82 0.14 14.54
N VAL A 272 9.16 1.29 14.34
CA VAL A 272 7.86 1.37 13.64
C VAL A 272 7.99 0.90 12.20
N LEU A 273 9.02 1.38 11.47
CA LEU A 273 9.27 1.00 10.07
C LEU A 273 9.40 -0.52 9.89
N PHE A 274 10.27 -1.16 10.67
CA PHE A 274 10.49 -2.60 10.56
C PHE A 274 9.30 -3.42 11.07
N THR A 275 8.62 -2.99 12.13
CA THR A 275 7.40 -3.64 12.60
C THR A 275 6.32 -3.61 11.53
N CYS A 276 6.03 -2.45 10.92
CA CYS A 276 5.07 -2.34 9.82
C CYS A 276 5.49 -3.18 8.60
N LEU A 277 6.79 -3.18 8.24
CA LEU A 277 7.29 -3.96 7.11
C LEU A 277 7.09 -5.46 7.33
N ILE A 278 7.48 -5.96 8.49
CA ILE A 278 7.36 -7.39 8.83
C ILE A 278 5.89 -7.82 8.89
N LEU A 279 5.05 -7.03 9.57
CA LEU A 279 3.63 -7.34 9.69
C LEU A 279 2.90 -7.28 8.34
N THR A 280 3.25 -6.35 7.45
CA THR A 280 2.68 -6.28 6.09
C THR A 280 3.03 -7.52 5.28
N VAL A 281 4.23 -8.07 5.44
CA VAL A 281 4.67 -9.24 4.68
C VAL A 281 4.10 -10.52 5.27
N LEU A 282 4.14 -10.70 6.59
CA LEU A 282 3.75 -11.95 7.25
C LEU A 282 2.23 -12.13 7.40
N PHE A 283 1.51 -11.04 7.63
CA PHE A 283 0.06 -11.06 7.85
C PHE A 283 -0.66 -10.32 6.72
N ASP A 284 -1.04 -9.09 6.97
CA ASP A 284 -1.63 -8.20 5.99
C ASP A 284 -1.35 -6.73 6.29
N MET A 285 -1.73 -5.85 5.36
CA MET A 285 -1.50 -4.41 5.46
C MET A 285 -2.38 -3.76 6.55
N VAL A 286 -3.56 -4.29 6.82
CA VAL A 286 -4.50 -3.73 7.81
C VAL A 286 -3.95 -3.91 9.22
N ILE A 287 -3.49 -5.13 9.54
CA ILE A 287 -2.84 -5.43 10.81
C ILE A 287 -1.57 -4.57 10.97
N ALA A 288 -0.76 -4.48 9.91
CA ALA A 288 0.47 -3.70 9.93
C ALA A 288 0.22 -2.22 10.23
N ILE A 289 -0.79 -1.60 9.60
CA ILE A 289 -1.13 -0.20 9.83
C ILE A 289 -1.69 -0.02 11.23
N SER A 290 -2.60 -0.88 11.68
CA SER A 290 -3.20 -0.78 13.01
C SER A 290 -2.16 -0.86 14.12
N VAL A 291 -1.28 -1.86 14.07
CA VAL A 291 -0.19 -2.02 15.04
C VAL A 291 0.85 -0.91 14.89
N GLY A 292 1.15 -0.50 13.67
CA GLY A 292 2.10 0.58 13.39
C GLY A 292 1.66 1.93 13.96
N VAL A 293 0.39 2.29 13.77
CA VAL A 293 -0.19 3.53 14.34
C VAL A 293 -0.19 3.47 15.87
N LEU A 294 -0.59 2.33 16.44
CA LEU A 294 -0.58 2.15 17.90
C LEU A 294 0.85 2.28 18.44
N LEU A 295 1.82 1.59 17.86
CA LEU A 295 3.22 1.66 18.27
C LEU A 295 3.79 3.08 18.11
N ALA A 296 3.53 3.73 16.97
CA ALA A 296 3.97 5.11 16.73
C ALA A 296 3.39 6.07 17.78
N SER A 297 2.10 5.91 18.11
CA SER A 297 1.43 6.74 19.15
C SER A 297 2.05 6.54 20.52
N LEU A 298 2.32 5.30 20.93
CA LEU A 298 2.96 4.99 22.20
C LEU A 298 4.38 5.56 22.28
N LEU A 299 5.17 5.38 21.22
CA LEU A 299 6.54 5.93 21.16
C LEU A 299 6.55 7.46 21.09
N PHE A 300 5.56 8.07 20.46
CA PHE A 300 5.39 9.53 20.44
C PHE A 300 5.06 10.08 21.83
N ILE A 301 4.12 9.45 22.55
CA ILE A 301 3.79 9.81 23.94
C ILE A 301 5.04 9.74 24.82
N ARG A 302 5.81 8.65 24.70
CA ARG A 302 7.07 8.48 25.41
C ARG A 302 8.08 9.58 25.08
N THR A 303 8.27 9.89 23.80
CA THR A 303 9.21 10.94 23.36
C THR A 303 8.82 12.30 23.92
N ILE A 304 7.53 12.65 23.91
CA ILE A 304 7.06 13.92 24.50
C ILE A 304 7.27 13.93 26.01
N ALA A 305 7.03 12.82 26.71
CA ALA A 305 7.28 12.73 28.15
C ALA A 305 8.78 12.91 28.48
N GLU A 306 9.68 12.42 27.64
CA GLU A 306 11.13 12.60 27.79
C GLU A 306 11.62 14.03 27.48
N MET A 307 10.85 14.82 26.74
CA MET A 307 11.16 16.24 26.44
C MET A 307 10.88 17.17 27.64
N THR A 308 9.97 16.77 28.53
CA THR A 308 9.66 17.57 29.73
C THR A 308 10.76 17.40 30.77
N LYS A 309 11.39 18.49 31.16
CA LYS A 309 12.49 18.51 32.13
C LYS A 309 12.28 19.59 33.17
N ALA A 310 12.66 19.28 34.43
CA ALA A 310 12.84 20.27 35.48
C ALA A 310 14.29 20.75 35.43
N ILE A 311 14.49 22.01 35.14
CA ILE A 311 15.81 22.67 35.16
C ILE A 311 15.91 23.47 36.45
N GLU A 312 16.88 23.14 37.28
CA GLU A 312 17.14 23.85 38.51
C GLU A 312 17.57 25.29 38.20
N GLN A 313 16.95 26.22 38.88
CA GLN A 313 17.28 27.65 38.82
C GLN A 313 18.02 28.07 40.10
N PRO A 314 18.97 28.97 40.00
CA PRO A 314 19.62 29.49 41.20
C PRO A 314 18.58 30.13 42.15
N ALA A 315 18.52 29.64 43.37
CA ALA A 315 17.67 30.25 44.39
C ALA A 315 18.14 31.70 44.70
N PRO A 316 17.25 32.60 45.09
CA PRO A 316 17.65 33.93 45.54
C PRO A 316 18.65 33.83 46.72
N GLU A 317 19.69 34.66 46.71
CA GLU A 317 20.86 34.60 47.61
C GLU A 317 20.54 34.55 49.13
N ASN A 318 19.28 34.78 49.54
CA ASN A 318 18.87 34.83 50.95
C ASN A 318 17.94 33.66 51.37
N LEU A 319 17.73 32.62 50.53
CA LEU A 319 16.78 31.55 50.82
C LEU A 319 17.43 30.17 50.59
N ASN A 320 18.14 29.68 51.62
CA ASN A 320 18.82 28.38 51.55
C ASN A 320 17.88 27.16 51.71
N ASP A 321 16.60 27.38 52.02
CA ASP A 321 15.57 26.37 52.22
C ASP A 321 14.57 26.28 51.04
N VAL A 322 14.88 26.94 49.89
CA VAL A 322 14.03 26.98 48.68
C VAL A 322 14.77 26.36 47.51
N LEU A 323 14.14 25.39 46.88
CA LEU A 323 14.54 24.89 45.57
C LEU A 323 13.62 25.47 44.49
N ALA A 324 14.21 26.11 43.49
CA ALA A 324 13.46 26.64 42.35
C ALA A 324 13.73 25.79 41.08
N TYR A 325 12.67 25.34 40.45
CA TYR A 325 12.74 24.59 39.20
C TYR A 325 11.93 25.27 38.11
N ARG A 326 12.51 25.39 36.93
CA ARG A 326 11.81 25.80 35.74
C ARG A 326 11.39 24.55 34.95
N ILE A 327 10.09 24.39 34.72
CA ILE A 327 9.57 23.33 33.90
C ILE A 327 9.62 23.79 32.43
N SER A 328 10.29 22.99 31.59
CA SER A 328 10.40 23.24 30.19
C SER A 328 9.91 22.02 29.41
N GLY A 329 9.03 22.24 28.44
CA GLY A 329 8.43 21.20 27.61
C GLY A 329 6.94 21.00 27.89
N PRO A 330 6.24 20.21 27.06
CA PRO A 330 4.79 20.01 27.14
C PRO A 330 4.41 19.21 28.38
N LEU A 331 3.64 19.82 29.28
CA LEU A 331 3.17 19.19 30.54
C LEU A 331 1.84 18.45 30.25
N PHE A 332 1.87 17.13 30.32
CA PHE A 332 0.69 16.28 30.22
C PHE A 332 0.80 15.08 31.17
N PHE A 333 -0.25 14.26 31.32
CA PHE A 333 -0.34 13.27 32.39
C PHE A 333 0.90 12.34 32.51
N ALA A 334 1.43 11.83 31.39
CA ALA A 334 2.59 10.93 31.40
C ALA A 334 3.92 11.64 31.73
N ALA A 335 4.02 12.95 31.47
CA ALA A 335 5.17 13.76 31.81
C ALA A 335 5.15 14.20 33.29
N ALA A 336 3.96 14.37 33.86
CA ALA A 336 3.79 14.83 35.25
C ALA A 336 4.35 13.80 36.23
N ASP A 337 4.02 12.52 36.10
CA ASP A 337 4.51 11.47 36.99
C ASP A 337 6.04 11.37 36.99
N LYS A 338 6.65 11.44 35.80
CA LYS A 338 8.12 11.44 35.68
C LYS A 338 8.74 12.69 36.32
N LEU A 339 8.14 13.86 36.06
CA LEU A 339 8.60 15.12 36.61
C LEU A 339 8.58 15.11 38.14
N PHE A 340 7.48 14.59 38.71
CA PHE A 340 7.37 14.49 40.18
C PHE A 340 8.35 13.48 40.76
N SER A 341 8.59 12.35 40.09
CA SER A 341 9.62 11.39 40.50
C SER A 341 11.01 12.00 40.46
N ASP A 342 11.37 12.70 39.38
CA ASP A 342 12.67 13.37 39.23
C ASP A 342 12.87 14.48 40.28
N LEU A 343 11.81 15.23 40.63
CA LEU A 343 11.84 16.23 41.66
C LEU A 343 12.00 15.61 43.06
N HIS A 344 11.29 14.51 43.31
CA HIS A 344 11.38 13.79 44.59
C HIS A 344 12.79 13.24 44.83
N ASP A 345 13.37 12.59 43.82
CA ASP A 345 14.73 12.04 43.92
C ASP A 345 15.78 13.12 44.18
N LYS A 346 15.63 14.29 43.54
CA LYS A 346 16.53 15.43 43.76
C LYS A 346 16.38 16.06 45.16
N THR A 347 15.15 16.13 45.69
CA THR A 347 14.92 16.69 47.04
C THR A 347 15.45 15.77 48.14
N VAL A 348 15.38 14.44 47.94
CA VAL A 348 15.87 13.47 48.94
C VAL A 348 17.41 13.46 49.04
N HIS A 349 18.12 13.83 47.98
CA HIS A 349 19.58 13.78 47.90
C HIS A 349 20.25 15.14 48.17
N THR A 350 19.51 16.13 48.66
CA THR A 350 20.04 17.46 49.01
C THR A 350 20.44 17.50 50.49
N ASP A 351 21.66 17.98 50.79
CA ASP A 351 22.26 18.01 52.12
C ASP A 351 21.61 19.01 53.10
N HIS A 352 20.61 19.78 52.65
CA HIS A 352 19.91 20.79 53.43
C HIS A 352 18.42 20.47 53.54
N GLU A 353 17.82 20.86 54.69
CA GLU A 353 16.36 20.70 54.89
C GLU A 353 15.59 21.70 54.02
N ILE A 354 14.99 21.19 52.95
CA ILE A 354 14.22 21.99 51.99
C ILE A 354 12.79 22.11 52.50
N LYS A 355 12.32 23.36 52.66
CA LYS A 355 10.95 23.67 53.09
C LYS A 355 10.01 24.06 51.96
N HIS A 356 10.56 24.62 50.88
CA HIS A 356 9.74 25.12 49.77
C HIS A 356 10.31 24.71 48.41
N ILE A 357 9.43 24.27 47.50
CA ILE A 357 9.74 24.01 46.09
C ILE A 357 8.94 25.01 45.26
N VAL A 358 9.63 25.84 44.49
CA VAL A 358 9.02 26.79 43.56
C VAL A 358 9.10 26.22 42.15
N LEU A 359 7.96 26.06 41.49
CA LEU A 359 7.87 25.59 40.09
C LEU A 359 7.51 26.77 39.20
N GLN A 360 8.42 27.13 38.32
CA GLN A 360 8.19 28.13 37.28
C GLN A 360 7.66 27.43 36.00
N CYS A 361 6.40 27.71 35.63
CA CYS A 361 5.68 27.05 34.55
C CYS A 361 5.41 27.97 33.35
N ASP A 362 6.19 29.02 33.14
CA ASP A 362 6.03 30.01 32.05
C ASP A 362 6.47 29.50 30.67
N ALA A 363 7.12 28.34 30.62
CA ALA A 363 7.59 27.69 29.41
C ALA A 363 6.88 26.33 29.12
N VAL A 364 5.68 26.15 29.68
CA VAL A 364 4.86 24.93 29.51
C VAL A 364 3.88 25.09 28.38
#